data_151984b7c597f7796abaa677a65e6c02
#
_entry.id   151984b7c597f7796abaa677a65e6c02
#
_cell.length_a   1.000
_cell.length_b   1.000
_cell.length_c   1.000
_cell.angle_alpha   90.00
_cell.angle_beta   90.00
_cell.angle_gamma   90.00
#
_symmetry.space_group_name_H-M   'P 1'
#
loop_
_entity.id
_entity.type
_entity.pdbx_description
1 polymer ?
#
loop_
_entity_poly.entity_id
_entity_poly.type
_entity_poly.pdbx_seq_one_letter_code
_entity_poly.pdbx_strand_id
1 'polypeptide(L)'
;MDGKKLSLKIIDSGIKNEGYFFVPYLFEKEVARYDKGAKADMELVYVRDDLLTMEYVIDYDGGEMQGSVYLYKREDKTYKARLYVDGKGREEFIAASSYEAIKECAKKIMSKVKKEEYAMRGLAGLKMFDELLNEEVEDVTFLYTRIDTKENGAVAEYTLRAKGKSLWDGRISILFEDDVWKCRITYANDHVSFGKHRKMDVALVRMLWGTDRE
;
A
#
# COMPACT_ATOMS: atom_id res chain seq x y z
N MET A 1 23.84 4.82 -16.00
CA MET A 1 25.07 4.99 -15.20
C MET A 1 24.74 4.55 -13.79
N ASP A 2 25.50 3.60 -13.26
CA ASP A 2 25.18 2.96 -11.98
C ASP A 2 25.32 3.98 -10.84
N GLY A 3 24.23 4.31 -10.15
CA GLY A 3 24.19 5.33 -9.07
C GLY A 3 25.24 5.07 -7.97
N LYS A 4 25.61 3.80 -7.74
CA LYS A 4 26.70 3.40 -6.84
C LYS A 4 28.06 3.95 -7.27
N LYS A 5 28.33 4.05 -8.59
CA LYS A 5 29.60 4.61 -9.10
C LYS A 5 29.67 6.13 -8.96
N LEU A 6 28.52 6.81 -9.01
CA LEU A 6 28.46 8.26 -8.80
C LEU A 6 28.70 8.61 -7.32
N SER A 7 28.03 7.90 -6.40
CA SER A 7 28.20 8.07 -4.96
C SER A 7 29.65 7.90 -4.50
N LEU A 8 30.35 6.86 -4.99
CA LEU A 8 31.76 6.61 -4.65
C LEU A 8 32.70 7.69 -5.21
N LYS A 9 32.47 8.17 -6.45
CA LYS A 9 33.31 9.23 -7.02
C LYS A 9 33.18 10.59 -6.31
N ILE A 10 32.02 10.88 -5.76
CA ILE A 10 31.77 12.15 -5.04
C ILE A 10 32.38 12.09 -3.63
N ILE A 11 32.43 10.92 -3.00
CA ILE A 11 33.13 10.70 -1.73
C ILE A 11 34.64 10.96 -1.89
N ASP A 12 35.24 10.49 -2.99
CA ASP A 12 36.66 10.71 -3.31
C ASP A 12 37.00 12.16 -3.66
N SER A 13 36.03 12.97 -4.09
CA SER A 13 36.27 14.37 -4.47
C SER A 13 36.31 15.37 -3.31
N GLY A 14 36.32 14.90 -2.06
CA GLY A 14 36.63 15.75 -0.89
C GLY A 14 35.46 16.61 -0.37
N ILE A 15 34.24 16.37 -0.83
CA ILE A 15 33.05 16.94 -0.20
C ILE A 15 32.79 16.20 1.13
N LYS A 16 33.62 16.55 2.11
CA LYS A 16 33.71 15.86 3.41
C LYS A 16 32.60 16.20 4.40
N ASN A 17 31.68 17.08 4.06
CA ASN A 17 30.67 17.51 4.99
C ASN A 17 29.29 17.10 4.56
N GLU A 18 28.72 16.24 5.37
CA GLU A 18 27.28 15.96 5.56
C GLU A 18 26.63 14.80 4.82
N GLY A 19 27.31 13.75 4.37
CA GLY A 19 26.65 12.43 4.12
C GLY A 19 25.42 12.38 3.20
N TYR A 20 25.07 13.45 2.49
CA TYR A 20 23.87 13.54 1.65
C TYR A 20 23.89 12.54 0.50
N PHE A 21 25.06 12.19 0.01
CA PHE A 21 25.22 11.24 -1.09
C PHE A 21 24.88 9.79 -0.70
N PHE A 22 24.78 9.51 0.59
CA PHE A 22 24.30 8.22 1.07
C PHE A 22 22.78 8.14 1.21
N VAL A 23 22.08 9.26 1.04
CA VAL A 23 20.64 9.34 1.24
C VAL A 23 19.86 8.42 0.29
N PRO A 24 20.15 8.37 -1.03
CA PRO A 24 19.50 7.41 -1.92
C PRO A 24 19.69 5.96 -1.47
N TYR A 25 20.91 5.57 -1.18
CA TYR A 25 21.22 4.22 -0.70
C TYR A 25 20.52 3.90 0.63
N LEU A 26 20.49 4.88 1.54
CA LEU A 26 19.79 4.71 2.82
C LEU A 26 18.30 4.53 2.61
N PHE A 27 17.69 5.30 1.72
CA PHE A 27 16.28 5.20 1.39
C PHE A 27 15.94 3.83 0.81
N GLU A 28 16.66 3.37 -0.22
CA GLU A 28 16.52 2.04 -0.80
C GLU A 28 16.59 0.94 0.26
N LYS A 29 17.60 1.03 1.15
CA LYS A 29 17.80 0.07 2.23
C LYS A 29 16.66 0.07 3.24
N GLU A 30 16.12 1.25 3.58
CA GLU A 30 15.00 1.34 4.50
C GLU A 30 13.71 0.82 3.85
N VAL A 31 13.43 1.12 2.59
CA VAL A 31 12.30 0.55 1.84
C VAL A 31 12.37 -0.98 1.84
N ALA A 32 13.52 -1.56 1.51
CA ALA A 32 13.73 -3.02 1.50
C ALA A 32 13.57 -3.69 2.88
N ARG A 33 13.63 -2.95 3.99
CA ARG A 33 13.31 -3.47 5.33
C ARG A 33 11.81 -3.68 5.55
N TYR A 34 10.99 -2.83 4.92
CA TYR A 34 9.53 -2.92 5.04
C TYR A 34 8.95 -3.93 4.06
N ASP A 35 9.52 -4.01 2.86
CA ASP A 35 9.14 -4.98 1.85
C ASP A 35 10.37 -5.38 1.02
N LYS A 36 10.73 -6.68 1.07
CA LYS A 36 11.87 -7.23 0.33
C LYS A 36 11.65 -7.30 -1.17
N GLY A 37 10.40 -7.29 -1.61
CA GLY A 37 9.99 -7.30 -3.02
C GLY A 37 10.01 -5.90 -3.64
N ALA A 38 9.84 -4.87 -2.83
CA ALA A 38 9.82 -3.49 -3.30
C ALA A 38 11.23 -3.04 -3.74
N LYS A 39 11.27 -2.33 -4.86
CA LYS A 39 12.48 -1.67 -5.38
C LYS A 39 12.28 -0.18 -5.30
N ALA A 40 13.22 0.50 -4.66
CA ALA A 40 13.21 1.95 -4.58
C ALA A 40 14.36 2.53 -5.37
N ASP A 41 14.10 3.60 -6.07
CA ASP A 41 15.10 4.49 -6.66
C ASP A 41 14.86 5.89 -6.10
N MET A 42 15.93 6.59 -5.72
CA MET A 42 15.87 7.95 -5.24
C MET A 42 16.98 8.77 -5.87
N GLU A 43 16.62 9.87 -6.47
CA GLU A 43 17.55 10.80 -7.10
C GLU A 43 17.65 12.10 -6.30
N LEU A 44 18.88 12.60 -6.14
CA LEU A 44 19.16 13.92 -5.60
C LEU A 44 18.99 14.96 -6.70
N VAL A 45 17.92 15.74 -6.63
CA VAL A 45 17.61 16.77 -7.64
C VAL A 45 18.33 18.07 -7.32
N TYR A 46 18.42 18.42 -6.03
CA TYR A 46 18.99 19.68 -5.60
C TYR A 46 19.64 19.57 -4.22
N VAL A 47 20.84 20.13 -4.08
CA VAL A 47 21.62 20.11 -2.84
C VAL A 47 22.14 21.49 -2.53
N ARG A 48 21.76 22.05 -1.39
CA ARG A 48 22.32 23.26 -0.77
C ARG A 48 22.62 22.98 0.70
N ASP A 49 23.33 23.91 1.34
CA ASP A 49 23.73 23.77 2.75
C ASP A 49 22.54 23.60 3.70
N ASP A 50 21.40 24.17 3.34
CA ASP A 50 20.18 24.22 4.15
C ASP A 50 18.99 23.44 3.56
N LEU A 51 19.11 22.97 2.31
CA LEU A 51 18.02 22.29 1.60
C LEU A 51 18.53 21.13 0.74
N LEU A 52 17.91 19.98 0.93
CA LEU A 52 18.06 18.82 0.09
C LEU A 52 16.72 18.48 -0.54
N THR A 53 16.69 18.37 -1.87
CA THR A 53 15.50 17.94 -2.63
C THR A 53 15.79 16.63 -3.31
N MET A 54 14.89 15.67 -3.18
CA MET A 54 14.99 14.33 -3.74
C MET A 54 13.68 13.96 -4.40
N GLU A 55 13.76 13.22 -5.49
CA GLU A 55 12.63 12.52 -6.11
C GLU A 55 12.81 11.02 -5.90
N TYR A 56 11.71 10.30 -5.74
CA TYR A 56 11.74 8.86 -5.55
C TYR A 56 10.66 8.16 -6.36
N VAL A 57 10.97 6.92 -6.71
CA VAL A 57 10.06 5.95 -7.31
C VAL A 57 10.20 4.65 -6.52
N ILE A 58 9.09 4.01 -6.20
CA ILE A 58 9.04 2.70 -5.54
C ILE A 58 8.16 1.79 -6.37
N ASP A 59 8.77 0.75 -6.95
CA ASP A 59 8.05 -0.36 -7.58
C ASP A 59 7.71 -1.41 -6.51
N TYR A 60 6.46 -1.87 -6.47
CA TYR A 60 5.98 -2.88 -5.52
C TYR A 60 4.96 -3.82 -6.19
N ASP A 61 4.60 -4.90 -5.49
CA ASP A 61 3.58 -5.85 -5.98
C ASP A 61 2.19 -5.20 -5.96
N GLY A 62 1.83 -4.55 -7.04
CA GLY A 62 0.56 -3.82 -7.19
C GLY A 62 0.70 -2.51 -7.94
N GLY A 63 1.92 -2.04 -8.22
CA GLY A 63 2.13 -0.82 -8.99
C GLY A 63 3.39 -0.04 -8.65
N GLU A 64 3.32 1.24 -8.87
CA GLU A 64 4.40 2.19 -8.66
C GLU A 64 3.91 3.33 -7.75
N MET A 65 4.77 3.78 -6.86
CA MET A 65 4.53 4.97 -6.04
C MET A 65 5.68 5.94 -6.19
N GLN A 66 5.39 7.18 -6.53
CA GLN A 66 6.38 8.22 -6.76
C GLN A 66 6.07 9.49 -5.97
N GLY A 67 7.07 10.35 -5.86
CA GLY A 67 6.92 11.62 -5.17
C GLY A 67 8.26 12.31 -4.90
N SER A 68 8.23 13.26 -3.96
CA SER A 68 9.42 14.03 -3.61
C SER A 68 9.58 14.24 -2.11
N VAL A 69 10.83 14.39 -1.68
CA VAL A 69 11.21 14.70 -0.31
C VAL A 69 12.04 15.96 -0.28
N TYR A 70 11.68 16.89 0.59
CA TYR A 70 12.45 18.09 0.86
C TYR A 70 12.93 18.05 2.31
N LEU A 71 14.22 18.16 2.53
CA LEU A 71 14.82 18.26 3.86
C LEU A 71 15.38 19.67 4.06
N TYR A 72 14.85 20.39 5.02
CA TYR A 72 15.31 21.72 5.42
C TYR A 72 16.09 21.60 6.72
N LYS A 73 17.38 21.95 6.69
CA LYS A 73 18.20 22.08 7.90
C LYS A 73 17.79 23.34 8.66
N ARG A 74 17.52 23.19 9.94
CA ARG A 74 17.11 24.30 10.82
C ARG A 74 18.32 24.82 11.61
N GLU A 75 18.18 25.99 12.16
CA GLU A 75 19.21 26.63 13.00
C GLU A 75 19.56 25.80 14.24
N ASP A 76 18.60 25.09 14.81
CA ASP A 76 18.76 24.16 15.93
C ASP A 76 19.38 22.81 15.54
N LYS A 77 19.91 22.70 14.31
CA LYS A 77 20.51 21.50 13.71
C LYS A 77 19.54 20.32 13.50
N THR A 78 18.26 20.51 13.74
CA THR A 78 17.24 19.54 13.34
C THR A 78 16.89 19.69 11.86
N TYR A 79 16.11 18.73 11.33
CA TYR A 79 15.66 18.74 9.95
C TYR A 79 14.13 18.76 9.89
N LYS A 80 13.58 19.73 9.15
CA LYS A 80 12.18 19.70 8.76
C LYS A 80 12.07 18.93 7.46
N ALA A 81 11.37 17.80 7.47
CA ALA A 81 11.06 17.04 6.28
C ALA A 81 9.66 17.41 5.74
N ARG A 82 9.56 17.52 4.42
CA ARG A 82 8.30 17.55 3.68
C ARG A 82 8.30 16.41 2.71
N LEU A 83 7.34 15.53 2.86
CA LEU A 83 7.13 14.38 2.01
C LEU A 83 5.90 14.62 1.14
N TYR A 84 6.06 14.53 -0.17
CA TYR A 84 4.98 14.51 -1.15
C TYR A 84 4.87 13.12 -1.73
N VAL A 85 3.66 12.60 -1.78
CA VAL A 85 3.32 11.35 -2.45
C VAL A 85 2.28 11.67 -3.50
N ASP A 86 2.57 11.38 -4.75
CA ASP A 86 1.72 11.75 -5.87
C ASP A 86 0.31 11.19 -5.71
N GLY A 87 -0.68 12.04 -5.91
CA GLY A 87 -2.09 11.71 -5.71
C GLY A 87 -2.53 11.50 -4.24
N LYS A 88 -1.62 11.55 -3.24
CA LYS A 88 -1.90 11.21 -1.84
C LYS A 88 -1.59 12.32 -0.83
N GLY A 89 -1.16 13.47 -1.33
CA GLY A 89 -0.95 14.67 -0.53
C GLY A 89 0.43 14.81 0.10
N ARG A 90 0.50 15.66 1.12
CA ARG A 90 1.73 16.13 1.74
C ARG A 90 1.73 15.82 3.24
N GLU A 91 2.89 15.43 3.74
CA GLU A 91 3.17 15.30 5.17
C GLU A 91 4.39 16.13 5.56
N GLU A 92 4.39 16.67 6.76
CA GLU A 92 5.53 17.41 7.34
C GLU A 92 5.86 16.86 8.73
N PHE A 93 7.14 16.80 9.06
CA PHE A 93 7.61 16.41 10.39
C PHE A 93 9.02 16.93 10.65
N ILE A 94 9.47 16.85 11.90
CA ILE A 94 10.82 17.24 12.34
C ILE A 94 11.55 15.98 12.79
N ALA A 95 12.82 15.85 12.39
CA ALA A 95 13.72 14.80 12.77
C ALA A 95 15.03 15.35 13.33
N ALA A 96 15.68 14.63 14.23
CA ALA A 96 16.93 15.08 14.85
C ALA A 96 18.13 15.04 13.88
N SER A 97 18.05 14.26 12.81
CA SER A 97 19.08 14.14 11.79
C SER A 97 18.48 13.88 10.40
N SER A 98 19.26 14.12 9.34
CA SER A 98 18.87 13.74 7.97
C SER A 98 18.65 12.23 7.84
N TYR A 99 19.43 11.42 8.55
CA TYR A 99 19.27 9.98 8.62
C TYR A 99 17.89 9.57 9.14
N GLU A 100 17.48 10.13 10.29
CA GLU A 100 16.17 9.85 10.87
C GLU A 100 15.03 10.37 10.00
N ALA A 101 15.23 11.52 9.36
CA ALA A 101 14.25 12.07 8.41
C ALA A 101 13.99 11.10 7.25
N ILE A 102 15.03 10.56 6.63
CA ILE A 102 14.90 9.60 5.51
C ILE A 102 14.26 8.30 5.97
N LYS A 103 14.62 7.78 7.13
CA LYS A 103 13.97 6.58 7.69
C LYS A 103 12.47 6.80 7.89
N GLU A 104 12.09 7.94 8.47
CA GLU A 104 10.68 8.23 8.69
C GLU A 104 9.93 8.49 7.37
N CYS A 105 10.57 9.10 6.36
CA CYS A 105 10.02 9.19 5.00
C CYS A 105 9.74 7.80 4.43
N ALA A 106 10.73 6.91 4.41
CA ALA A 106 10.58 5.55 3.91
C ALA A 106 9.44 4.80 4.63
N LYS A 107 9.38 4.89 5.95
CA LYS A 107 8.32 4.28 6.77
C LYS A 107 6.92 4.79 6.37
N LYS A 108 6.76 6.11 6.23
CA LYS A 108 5.48 6.73 5.86
C LYS A 108 5.04 6.33 4.45
N ILE A 109 5.97 6.33 3.50
CA ILE A 109 5.70 5.90 2.12
C ILE A 109 5.30 4.42 2.10
N MET A 110 6.07 3.56 2.74
CA MET A 110 5.78 2.11 2.78
C MET A 110 4.47 1.79 3.50
N SER A 111 4.06 2.62 4.46
CA SER A 111 2.70 2.52 5.03
C SER A 111 1.62 2.80 3.99
N LYS A 112 1.84 3.75 3.07
CA LYS A 112 0.89 4.05 1.98
C LYS A 112 0.89 2.94 0.91
N VAL A 113 2.08 2.42 0.56
CA VAL A 113 2.22 1.26 -0.35
C VAL A 113 1.39 0.08 0.16
N LYS A 114 1.55 -0.31 1.42
CA LYS A 114 0.77 -1.41 2.01
C LYS A 114 -0.73 -1.19 1.96
N LYS A 115 -1.19 0.04 2.20
CA LYS A 115 -2.62 0.36 2.09
C LYS A 115 -3.15 0.16 0.67
N GLU A 116 -2.37 0.53 -0.34
CA GLU A 116 -2.76 0.28 -1.74
C GLU A 116 -2.77 -1.21 -2.08
N GLU A 117 -1.75 -1.96 -1.66
CA GLU A 117 -1.71 -3.41 -1.85
C GLU A 117 -2.94 -4.09 -1.25
N TYR A 118 -3.33 -3.73 -0.03
CA TYR A 118 -4.53 -4.31 0.59
C TYR A 118 -5.80 -3.90 -0.14
N ALA A 119 -5.90 -2.65 -0.59
CA ALA A 119 -7.03 -2.20 -1.40
C ALA A 119 -7.16 -3.00 -2.71
N MET A 120 -6.04 -3.17 -3.43
CA MET A 120 -6.00 -3.94 -4.68
C MET A 120 -6.30 -5.42 -4.46
N ARG A 121 -5.74 -6.02 -3.40
CA ARG A 121 -6.06 -7.41 -3.02
C ARG A 121 -7.52 -7.57 -2.62
N GLY A 122 -8.11 -6.60 -1.92
CA GLY A 122 -9.54 -6.60 -1.62
C GLY A 122 -10.41 -6.60 -2.87
N LEU A 123 -10.05 -5.79 -3.89
CA LEU A 123 -10.72 -5.81 -5.20
C LEU A 123 -10.57 -7.14 -5.92
N ALA A 124 -9.36 -7.72 -5.92
CA ALA A 124 -9.13 -9.05 -6.47
C ALA A 124 -9.95 -10.12 -5.74
N GLY A 125 -10.14 -9.96 -4.42
CA GLY A 125 -11.01 -10.83 -3.63
C GLY A 125 -12.48 -10.76 -4.01
N LEU A 126 -13.00 -9.59 -4.40
CA LEU A 126 -14.36 -9.48 -4.93
C LEU A 126 -14.51 -10.27 -6.24
N LYS A 127 -13.52 -10.19 -7.13
CA LYS A 127 -13.50 -10.97 -8.37
C LYS A 127 -13.44 -12.48 -8.09
N MET A 128 -12.58 -12.91 -7.18
CA MET A 128 -12.48 -14.31 -6.75
C MET A 128 -13.80 -14.82 -6.13
N PHE A 129 -14.50 -13.98 -5.38
CA PHE A 129 -15.81 -14.29 -4.84
C PHE A 129 -16.83 -14.58 -5.94
N ASP A 130 -16.87 -13.76 -6.99
CA ASP A 130 -17.72 -14.00 -8.15
C ASP A 130 -17.39 -15.31 -8.86
N GLU A 131 -16.11 -15.59 -9.06
CA GLU A 131 -15.64 -16.84 -9.68
C GLU A 131 -16.07 -18.06 -8.88
N LEU A 132 -15.85 -18.06 -7.56
CA LEU A 132 -16.25 -19.16 -6.66
C LEU A 132 -17.75 -19.42 -6.68
N LEU A 133 -18.57 -18.37 -6.76
CA LEU A 133 -20.02 -18.51 -6.80
C LEU A 133 -20.53 -19.01 -8.15
N ASN A 134 -19.97 -18.53 -9.24
CA ASN A 134 -20.35 -18.94 -10.59
C ASN A 134 -20.02 -20.41 -10.88
N GLU A 135 -19.00 -20.96 -10.20
CA GLU A 135 -18.67 -22.40 -10.30
C GLU A 135 -19.68 -23.30 -9.57
N GLU A 136 -20.31 -22.81 -8.51
CA GLU A 136 -21.14 -23.62 -7.61
C GLU A 136 -22.66 -23.42 -7.82
N VAL A 137 -23.07 -22.30 -8.39
CA VAL A 137 -24.50 -21.95 -8.50
C VAL A 137 -24.84 -21.47 -9.90
N GLU A 138 -25.54 -22.31 -10.66
CA GLU A 138 -26.04 -21.96 -11.99
C GLU A 138 -27.09 -20.83 -11.91
N ASP A 139 -27.06 -19.91 -12.88
CA ASP A 139 -28.04 -18.83 -13.05
C ASP A 139 -28.07 -17.75 -11.94
N VAL A 140 -27.06 -17.68 -11.09
CA VAL A 140 -26.95 -16.60 -10.08
C VAL A 140 -25.86 -15.62 -10.48
N THR A 141 -26.16 -14.32 -10.40
CA THR A 141 -25.23 -13.25 -10.74
C THR A 141 -25.24 -12.18 -9.65
N PHE A 142 -24.05 -11.79 -9.22
CA PHE A 142 -23.85 -10.63 -8.35
C PHE A 142 -23.58 -9.40 -9.22
N LEU A 143 -24.42 -8.39 -9.08
CA LEU A 143 -24.20 -7.10 -9.72
C LEU A 143 -23.76 -6.11 -8.66
N TYR A 144 -22.50 -5.72 -8.68
CA TYR A 144 -22.00 -4.68 -7.79
C TYR A 144 -22.59 -3.33 -8.18
N THR A 145 -23.35 -2.74 -7.26
CA THR A 145 -23.96 -1.42 -7.43
C THR A 145 -23.02 -0.31 -6.96
N ARG A 146 -22.12 -0.66 -6.02
CA ARG A 146 -21.09 0.24 -5.50
C ARG A 146 -19.90 -0.56 -5.01
N ILE A 147 -18.69 -0.09 -5.32
CA ILE A 147 -17.44 -0.64 -4.79
C ILE A 147 -16.65 0.51 -4.15
N ASP A 148 -16.33 0.37 -2.88
CA ASP A 148 -15.48 1.28 -2.12
C ASP A 148 -14.17 0.57 -1.74
N THR A 149 -13.04 1.08 -2.20
CA THR A 149 -11.73 0.66 -1.69
C THR A 149 -11.48 1.25 -0.31
N LYS A 150 -10.88 0.44 0.57
CA LYS A 150 -10.44 0.84 1.90
C LYS A 150 -8.93 0.65 2.03
N GLU A 151 -8.30 1.33 2.97
CA GLU A 151 -6.87 1.19 3.25
C GLU A 151 -6.42 -0.24 3.60
N ASN A 152 -7.36 -1.11 3.93
CA ASN A 152 -7.12 -2.49 4.32
C ASN A 152 -7.93 -3.50 3.48
N GLY A 153 -8.50 -3.09 2.33
CA GLY A 153 -9.25 -4.01 1.48
C GLY A 153 -10.33 -3.34 0.63
N ALA A 154 -11.45 -4.03 0.42
CA ALA A 154 -12.58 -3.52 -0.33
C ALA A 154 -13.92 -3.88 0.31
N VAL A 155 -14.91 -3.03 0.07
CA VAL A 155 -16.31 -3.23 0.44
C VAL A 155 -17.17 -2.98 -0.78
N ALA A 156 -18.14 -3.84 -1.02
CA ALA A 156 -19.07 -3.65 -2.14
C ALA A 156 -20.53 -3.83 -1.67
N GLU A 157 -21.40 -3.05 -2.27
CA GLU A 157 -22.84 -3.28 -2.26
C GLU A 157 -23.21 -4.05 -3.52
N TYR A 158 -24.11 -4.99 -3.44
CA TYR A 158 -24.50 -5.84 -4.55
C TYR A 158 -25.99 -6.08 -4.60
N THR A 159 -26.49 -6.34 -5.79
CA THR A 159 -27.81 -6.92 -6.05
C THR A 159 -27.63 -8.34 -6.56
N LEU A 160 -28.21 -9.31 -5.88
CA LEU A 160 -28.25 -10.69 -6.33
C LEU A 160 -29.36 -10.85 -7.35
N ARG A 161 -29.06 -11.45 -8.49
CA ARG A 161 -30.02 -11.84 -9.52
C ARG A 161 -30.00 -13.34 -9.75
N ALA A 162 -31.17 -13.94 -9.89
CA ALA A 162 -31.30 -15.31 -10.33
C ALA A 162 -32.34 -15.38 -11.44
N LYS A 163 -32.03 -16.10 -12.53
CA LYS A 163 -32.89 -16.24 -13.73
C LYS A 163 -33.41 -14.89 -14.24
N GLY A 164 -32.54 -13.87 -14.24
CA GLY A 164 -32.87 -12.52 -14.72
C GLY A 164 -33.73 -11.66 -13.78
N LYS A 165 -34.12 -12.16 -12.61
CA LYS A 165 -34.86 -11.41 -11.60
C LYS A 165 -33.96 -10.99 -10.46
N SER A 166 -34.09 -9.74 -10.00
CA SER A 166 -33.47 -9.29 -8.76
C SER A 166 -34.12 -9.99 -7.57
N LEU A 167 -33.30 -10.60 -6.71
CA LEU A 167 -33.76 -11.32 -5.52
C LEU A 167 -33.63 -10.44 -4.29
N TRP A 168 -32.43 -9.91 -4.03
CA TRP A 168 -32.16 -9.04 -2.88
C TRP A 168 -30.87 -8.26 -3.07
N ASP A 169 -30.74 -7.22 -2.28
CA ASP A 169 -29.54 -6.41 -2.11
C ASP A 169 -28.76 -6.84 -0.86
N GLY A 170 -27.45 -6.65 -0.86
CA GLY A 170 -26.62 -6.97 0.26
C GLY A 170 -25.27 -6.26 0.20
N ARG A 171 -24.39 -6.61 1.12
CA ARG A 171 -23.06 -6.03 1.23
C ARG A 171 -22.02 -7.11 1.47
N ILE A 172 -20.90 -7.00 0.78
CA ILE A 172 -19.70 -7.82 1.00
C ILE A 172 -18.55 -6.95 1.45
N SER A 173 -17.75 -7.42 2.40
CA SER A 173 -16.50 -6.80 2.80
C SER A 173 -15.37 -7.82 2.84
N ILE A 174 -14.22 -7.46 2.28
CA ILE A 174 -12.99 -8.25 2.23
C ILE A 174 -11.89 -7.36 2.77
N LEU A 175 -11.56 -7.52 4.05
CA LEU A 175 -10.67 -6.61 4.78
C LEU A 175 -9.54 -7.40 5.43
N PHE A 176 -8.33 -6.83 5.42
CA PHE A 176 -7.18 -7.33 6.16
C PHE A 176 -7.09 -6.61 7.51
N GLU A 177 -7.29 -7.34 8.60
CA GLU A 177 -7.29 -6.83 9.96
C GLU A 177 -6.69 -7.87 10.91
N ASP A 178 -5.90 -7.45 11.87
CA ASP A 178 -5.26 -8.33 12.87
C ASP A 178 -4.47 -9.48 12.22
N ASP A 179 -3.72 -9.18 11.14
CA ASP A 179 -2.88 -10.11 10.35
C ASP A 179 -3.66 -11.24 9.64
N VAL A 180 -4.96 -11.06 9.45
CA VAL A 180 -5.81 -12.00 8.73
C VAL A 180 -6.79 -11.29 7.79
N TRP A 181 -7.20 -11.99 6.73
CA TRP A 181 -8.34 -11.59 5.92
C TRP A 181 -9.64 -11.93 6.65
N LYS A 182 -10.52 -10.95 6.75
CA LYS A 182 -11.87 -11.06 7.27
C LYS A 182 -12.85 -10.81 6.13
N CYS A 183 -13.51 -11.86 5.70
CA CYS A 183 -14.53 -11.81 4.66
C CYS A 183 -15.90 -11.90 5.30
N ARG A 184 -16.78 -10.99 4.96
CA ARG A 184 -18.14 -10.94 5.50
C ARG A 184 -19.13 -10.60 4.40
N ILE A 185 -20.21 -11.37 4.30
CA ILE A 185 -21.35 -11.05 3.48
C ILE A 185 -22.58 -10.85 4.34
N THR A 186 -23.33 -9.80 4.05
CA THR A 186 -24.62 -9.50 4.71
C THR A 186 -25.71 -9.60 3.67
N TYR A 187 -26.74 -10.37 3.93
CA TYR A 187 -27.91 -10.56 3.09
C TYR A 187 -29.03 -9.62 3.50
N ALA A 188 -30.04 -9.44 2.63
CA ALA A 188 -31.15 -8.51 2.84
C ALA A 188 -31.98 -8.76 4.12
N ASN A 189 -31.94 -9.96 4.68
CA ASN A 189 -32.63 -10.34 5.91
C ASN A 189 -31.72 -10.21 7.16
N ASP A 190 -30.66 -9.40 7.08
CA ASP A 190 -29.62 -9.24 8.11
C ASP A 190 -28.87 -10.53 8.47
N HIS A 191 -29.08 -11.61 7.71
CA HIS A 191 -28.26 -12.79 7.85
C HIS A 191 -26.84 -12.49 7.44
N VAL A 192 -25.87 -12.97 8.21
CA VAL A 192 -24.45 -12.70 8.00
C VAL A 192 -23.69 -14.02 7.92
N SER A 193 -22.91 -14.17 6.84
CA SER A 193 -21.87 -15.19 6.76
C SER A 193 -20.50 -14.55 6.92
N PHE A 194 -19.59 -15.26 7.57
CA PHE A 194 -18.28 -14.76 7.92
C PHE A 194 -17.20 -15.81 7.75
N GLY A 195 -16.07 -15.40 7.16
CA GLY A 195 -14.87 -16.21 7.04
C GLY A 195 -13.63 -15.44 7.46
N LYS A 196 -12.68 -16.14 8.09
CA LYS A 196 -11.45 -15.53 8.60
C LYS A 196 -10.27 -16.47 8.40
N HIS A 197 -9.21 -15.98 7.76
CA HIS A 197 -7.97 -16.75 7.56
C HIS A 197 -6.81 -15.84 7.13
N ARG A 198 -5.55 -16.30 7.28
CA ARG A 198 -4.36 -15.61 6.77
C ARG A 198 -4.31 -15.52 5.24
N LYS A 199 -4.87 -16.53 4.56
CA LYS A 199 -5.03 -16.52 3.10
C LYS A 199 -6.45 -16.08 2.76
N MET A 200 -6.59 -15.20 1.79
CA MET A 200 -7.87 -14.60 1.42
C MET A 200 -8.82 -15.61 0.77
N ASP A 201 -8.32 -16.47 -0.11
CA ASP A 201 -9.07 -17.54 -0.75
C ASP A 201 -9.74 -18.46 0.29
N VAL A 202 -9.01 -18.89 1.31
CA VAL A 202 -9.53 -19.70 2.40
C VAL A 202 -10.58 -18.93 3.23
N ALA A 203 -10.37 -17.64 3.46
CA ALA A 203 -11.35 -16.82 4.16
C ALA A 203 -12.66 -16.70 3.38
N LEU A 204 -12.59 -16.55 2.05
CA LEU A 204 -13.77 -16.52 1.16
C LEU A 204 -14.52 -17.85 1.16
N VAL A 205 -13.79 -18.97 1.03
CA VAL A 205 -14.38 -20.31 1.09
C VAL A 205 -15.10 -20.53 2.42
N ARG A 206 -14.48 -20.15 3.54
CA ARG A 206 -15.12 -20.26 4.88
C ARG A 206 -16.36 -19.37 5.01
N MET A 207 -16.35 -18.20 4.40
CA MET A 207 -17.53 -17.32 4.37
C MET A 207 -18.69 -17.95 3.59
N LEU A 208 -18.39 -18.59 2.45
CA LEU A 208 -19.42 -19.17 1.57
C LEU A 208 -20.00 -20.50 2.11
N TRP A 209 -19.14 -21.37 2.62
CA TRP A 209 -19.53 -22.76 2.94
C TRP A 209 -19.32 -23.16 4.41
N GLY A 210 -18.85 -22.25 5.28
CA GLY A 210 -18.55 -22.53 6.68
C GLY A 210 -17.16 -23.13 6.91
N THR A 211 -16.86 -23.43 8.17
CA THR A 211 -15.52 -23.87 8.61
C THR A 211 -15.18 -25.32 8.28
N ASP A 212 -16.13 -26.14 7.85
CA ASP A 212 -15.99 -27.61 7.74
C ASP A 212 -15.57 -28.12 6.37
N ARG A 213 -15.30 -27.23 5.41
CA ARG A 213 -14.69 -27.59 4.12
C ARG A 213 -13.21 -27.17 4.11
N GLU A 214 -12.36 -28.01 4.71
CA GLU A 214 -10.92 -28.02 4.45
C GLU A 214 -10.56 -28.84 3.23
#